data_6a45a7bb9466817132ce3b15a10f8d99
#
_entry.id   6a45a7bb9466817132ce3b15a10f8d99
#
_cell.length_a   1.000
_cell.length_b   1.000
_cell.length_c   1.000
_cell.angle_alpha   90.00
_cell.angle_beta   90.00
_cell.angle_gamma   90.00
#
_symmetry.space_group_name_H-M   'P 1'
#
loop_
_entity.id
_entity.type
_entity.pdbx_description
1 polymer ?
#
loop_
_entity_poly.entity_id
_entity_poly.type
_entity_poly.pdbx_seq_one_letter_code
_entity_poly.pdbx_strand_id
1 'polypeptide(L)'
;MEPVSNATVYIVDDDAGVREALAWLLRSRRLPSESFDSAEAFEAMLQTRPPQRQPCCLLLDVRMPGMSGLALFDLLVARGSLHTMPVIFLTGHADVPTAVDAVKRGAFDFCEKPFSDNALVDRIEQALAQSGERLAELRERS
;
A
#
# COMPACT_ATOMS: atom_id res chain seq x y z
N MET A 1 6.82 -2.28 -23.90
CA MET A 1 6.61 -2.61 -22.50
C MET A 1 5.16 -2.43 -22.10
N GLU A 2 4.59 -3.43 -21.50
CA GLU A 2 3.21 -3.34 -21.08
C GLU A 2 3.06 -2.34 -19.94
N PRO A 3 2.11 -1.42 -20.03
CA PRO A 3 1.79 -0.61 -18.87
C PRO A 3 1.21 -1.50 -17.76
N VAL A 4 1.44 -1.13 -16.51
CA VAL A 4 0.90 -1.87 -15.37
C VAL A 4 -0.58 -1.48 -15.23
N SER A 5 -1.34 -1.68 -16.31
CA SER A 5 -2.71 -1.17 -16.43
C SER A 5 -3.70 -1.89 -15.51
N ASN A 6 -3.34 -3.11 -15.08
CA ASN A 6 -4.21 -3.90 -14.19
C ASN A 6 -3.79 -3.81 -12.73
N ALA A 7 -2.75 -3.05 -12.44
CA ALA A 7 -2.29 -2.87 -11.07
C ALA A 7 -3.22 -1.93 -10.32
N THR A 8 -3.32 -2.13 -9.02
CA THR A 8 -4.11 -1.25 -8.15
C THR A 8 -3.26 -0.77 -6.98
N VAL A 9 -3.30 0.53 -6.72
CA VAL A 9 -2.68 1.11 -5.53
C VAL A 9 -3.80 1.39 -4.53
N TYR A 10 -3.75 0.74 -3.37
CA TYR A 10 -4.69 1.01 -2.30
C TYR A 10 -4.15 2.14 -1.43
N ILE A 11 -5.02 3.05 -1.03
CA ILE A 11 -4.66 4.19 -0.17
C ILE A 11 -5.52 4.10 1.07
N VAL A 12 -4.89 4.02 2.24
CA VAL A 12 -5.60 4.01 3.52
C VAL A 12 -5.04 5.15 4.37
N ASP A 13 -5.82 6.21 4.50
CA ASP A 13 -5.44 7.41 5.24
C ASP A 13 -6.73 8.10 5.67
N ASP A 14 -6.80 8.54 6.93
CA ASP A 14 -8.01 9.19 7.44
C ASP A 14 -8.14 10.65 6.99
N ASP A 15 -7.09 11.24 6.44
CA ASP A 15 -7.11 12.61 5.95
C ASP A 15 -7.59 12.66 4.51
N ALA A 16 -8.78 13.25 4.30
CA ALA A 16 -9.36 13.35 2.95
C ALA A 16 -8.46 14.09 1.97
N GLY A 17 -7.78 15.15 2.46
CA GLY A 17 -6.86 15.91 1.60
C GLY A 17 -5.71 15.06 1.09
N VAL A 18 -5.15 14.21 1.94
CA VAL A 18 -4.08 13.29 1.54
C VAL A 18 -4.61 12.28 0.53
N ARG A 19 -5.78 11.68 0.80
CA ARG A 19 -6.38 10.72 -0.14
C ARG A 19 -6.61 11.33 -1.51
N GLU A 20 -7.17 12.55 -1.55
CA GLU A 20 -7.46 13.22 -2.81
C GLU A 20 -6.18 13.57 -3.57
N ALA A 21 -5.17 14.07 -2.86
CA ALA A 21 -3.90 14.41 -3.48
C ALA A 21 -3.21 13.17 -4.07
N LEU A 22 -3.22 12.07 -3.33
CA LEU A 22 -2.64 10.82 -3.81
C LEU A 22 -3.40 10.25 -5.00
N ALA A 23 -4.73 10.26 -4.93
CA ALA A 23 -5.55 9.78 -6.05
C ALA A 23 -5.29 10.58 -7.32
N TRP A 24 -5.16 11.91 -7.18
CA TRP A 24 -4.84 12.78 -8.30
C TRP A 24 -3.46 12.47 -8.88
N LEU A 25 -2.45 12.34 -8.00
CA LEU A 25 -1.10 12.02 -8.42
C LEU A 25 -1.07 10.71 -9.21
N LEU A 26 -1.69 9.68 -8.65
CA LEU A 26 -1.68 8.34 -9.28
C LEU A 26 -2.43 8.35 -10.61
N ARG A 27 -3.55 9.07 -10.68
CA ARG A 27 -4.27 9.22 -11.94
C ARG A 27 -3.38 9.89 -13.00
N SER A 28 -2.61 10.90 -12.63
CA SER A 28 -1.73 11.59 -13.56
C SER A 28 -0.61 10.68 -14.08
N ARG A 29 -0.33 9.60 -13.37
CA ARG A 29 0.68 8.60 -13.76
C ARG A 29 0.04 7.33 -14.32
N ARG A 30 -1.27 7.34 -14.55
CA ARG A 30 -2.02 6.21 -15.12
C ARG A 30 -1.96 4.97 -14.22
N LEU A 31 -1.93 5.18 -12.92
CA LEU A 31 -1.95 4.12 -11.93
C LEU A 31 -3.33 4.09 -11.27
N PRO A 32 -4.13 3.05 -11.49
CA PRO A 32 -5.44 2.95 -10.83
C PRO A 32 -5.29 2.88 -9.31
N SER A 33 -6.17 3.54 -8.61
CA SER A 33 -6.12 3.54 -7.14
C SER A 33 -7.52 3.40 -6.56
N GLU A 34 -7.55 2.95 -5.31
CA GLU A 34 -8.78 2.86 -4.53
C GLU A 34 -8.46 3.34 -3.12
N SER A 35 -9.27 4.27 -2.61
CA SER A 35 -9.00 4.93 -1.33
C SER A 35 -9.97 4.48 -0.26
N PHE A 36 -9.48 4.41 0.98
CA PHE A 36 -10.25 4.05 2.16
C PHE A 36 -9.92 5.04 3.26
N ASP A 37 -10.93 5.44 4.03
CA ASP A 37 -10.76 6.42 5.10
C ASP A 37 -10.38 5.79 6.45
N SER A 38 -10.32 4.46 6.52
CA SER A 38 -9.97 3.77 7.75
C SER A 38 -9.39 2.39 7.44
N ALA A 39 -8.63 1.88 8.40
CA ALA A 39 -8.09 0.53 8.32
C ALA A 39 -9.22 -0.50 8.36
N GLU A 40 -10.27 -0.23 9.14
CA GLU A 40 -11.43 -1.12 9.24
C GLU A 40 -12.13 -1.27 7.88
N ALA A 41 -12.30 -0.17 7.16
CA ALA A 41 -12.92 -0.21 5.84
C ALA A 41 -12.09 -1.04 4.86
N PHE A 42 -10.77 -0.88 4.90
CA PHE A 42 -9.87 -1.64 4.04
C PHE A 42 -9.93 -3.14 4.39
N GLU A 43 -9.88 -3.45 5.67
CA GLU A 43 -9.95 -4.84 6.11
C GLU A 43 -11.28 -5.47 5.68
N ALA A 44 -12.39 -4.76 5.81
CA ALA A 44 -13.69 -5.26 5.37
C ALA A 44 -13.69 -5.57 3.88
N MET A 45 -13.04 -4.73 3.07
CA MET A 45 -12.91 -4.98 1.64
C MET A 45 -12.14 -6.27 1.37
N LEU A 46 -11.04 -6.48 2.09
CA LEU A 46 -10.25 -7.70 1.92
C LEU A 46 -11.04 -8.96 2.27
N GLN A 47 -11.94 -8.87 3.26
CA GLN A 47 -12.76 -9.99 3.69
C GLN A 47 -13.83 -10.35 2.67
N THR A 48 -14.30 -9.39 1.87
CA THR A 48 -15.46 -9.57 1.01
C THR A 48 -15.12 -9.76 -0.46
N ARG A 49 -13.91 -9.48 -0.88
CA ARG A 49 -13.50 -9.62 -2.28
C ARG A 49 -12.68 -10.89 -2.49
N PRO A 50 -12.74 -11.46 -3.71
CA PRO A 50 -11.89 -12.60 -4.05
C PRO A 50 -10.40 -12.22 -3.91
N PRO A 51 -9.51 -13.21 -3.73
CA PRO A 51 -8.08 -12.93 -3.68
C PRO A 51 -7.61 -12.16 -4.91
N GLN A 52 -6.73 -11.18 -4.69
CA GLN A 52 -6.21 -10.34 -5.75
C GLN A 52 -5.30 -11.17 -6.66
N ARG A 53 -5.53 -11.07 -7.96
CA ARG A 53 -4.73 -11.75 -8.97
C ARG A 53 -3.85 -10.79 -9.76
N GLN A 54 -4.03 -9.49 -9.54
CA GLN A 54 -3.30 -8.46 -10.25
C GLN A 54 -2.35 -7.76 -9.30
N PRO A 55 -1.25 -7.20 -9.81
CA PRO A 55 -0.30 -6.51 -8.94
C PRO A 55 -0.98 -5.41 -8.12
N CYS A 56 -0.58 -5.30 -6.89
CA CYS A 56 -1.11 -4.25 -6.02
C CYS A 56 -0.08 -3.85 -4.98
N CYS A 57 -0.29 -2.69 -4.38
CA CYS A 57 0.45 -2.27 -3.19
C CYS A 57 -0.47 -1.42 -2.33
N LEU A 58 -0.07 -1.23 -1.08
CA LEU A 58 -0.84 -0.49 -0.09
C LEU A 58 -0.04 0.69 0.44
N LEU A 59 -0.61 1.89 0.28
CA LEU A 59 -0.10 3.09 0.95
C LEU A 59 -0.89 3.23 2.24
N LEU A 60 -0.21 3.19 3.38
CA LEU A 60 -0.87 3.04 4.67
C LEU A 60 -0.36 4.08 5.66
N ASP A 61 -1.26 4.95 6.11
CA ASP A 61 -0.96 5.91 7.17
C ASP A 61 -0.70 5.16 8.48
N VAL A 62 0.33 5.56 9.21
CA VAL A 62 0.71 4.92 10.48
C VAL A 62 -0.36 5.15 11.54
N ARG A 63 -0.85 6.38 11.67
CA ARG A 63 -1.74 6.80 12.75
C ARG A 63 -3.13 7.15 12.24
N MET A 64 -4.13 6.41 12.72
CA MET A 64 -5.51 6.68 12.39
C MET A 64 -6.39 6.39 13.60
N PRO A 65 -7.54 7.06 13.73
CA PRO A 65 -8.50 6.71 14.79
C PRO A 65 -8.98 5.26 14.64
N GLY A 66 -9.30 4.62 15.73
CA GLY A 66 -9.70 3.23 15.72
C GLY A 66 -8.50 2.34 15.47
N MET A 67 -8.60 1.46 14.47
CA MET A 67 -7.46 0.60 14.12
C MET A 67 -6.36 1.46 13.49
N SER A 68 -5.16 1.42 14.07
CA SER A 68 -4.02 2.14 13.51
C SER A 68 -3.50 1.43 12.27
N GLY A 69 -2.71 2.17 11.47
CA GLY A 69 -2.03 1.54 10.34
C GLY A 69 -1.11 0.43 10.77
N LEU A 70 -0.43 0.61 11.91
CA LEU A 70 0.46 -0.44 12.42
C LEU A 70 -0.32 -1.70 12.80
N ALA A 71 -1.49 -1.55 13.41
CA ALA A 71 -2.32 -2.69 13.77
C ALA A 71 -2.81 -3.43 12.51
N LEU A 72 -3.21 -2.70 11.48
CA LEU A 72 -3.58 -3.33 10.20
C LEU A 72 -2.36 -4.06 9.61
N PHE A 73 -1.19 -3.44 9.64
CA PHE A 73 0.02 -4.08 9.15
C PHE A 73 0.29 -5.41 9.85
N ASP A 74 0.13 -5.44 11.18
CA ASP A 74 0.31 -6.68 11.94
C ASP A 74 -0.66 -7.77 11.49
N LEU A 75 -1.90 -7.42 11.19
CA LEU A 75 -2.87 -8.39 10.65
C LEU A 75 -2.42 -8.92 9.29
N LEU A 76 -1.92 -8.03 8.43
CA LEU A 76 -1.46 -8.42 7.10
C LEU A 76 -0.24 -9.35 7.18
N VAL A 77 0.67 -9.06 8.11
CA VAL A 77 1.81 -9.95 8.35
C VAL A 77 1.32 -11.33 8.77
N ALA A 78 0.41 -11.38 9.74
CA ALA A 78 -0.09 -12.65 10.27
C ALA A 78 -0.80 -13.49 9.20
N ARG A 79 -1.42 -12.84 8.23
CA ARG A 79 -2.14 -13.51 7.14
C ARG A 79 -1.25 -13.85 5.95
N GLY A 80 0.02 -13.46 5.97
CA GLY A 80 0.91 -13.67 4.84
C GLY A 80 0.61 -12.77 3.65
N SER A 81 -0.18 -11.70 3.84
CA SER A 81 -0.63 -10.84 2.75
C SER A 81 0.48 -10.02 2.15
N LEU A 82 1.56 -9.76 2.88
CA LEU A 82 2.65 -8.91 2.41
C LEU A 82 3.38 -9.51 1.22
N HIS A 83 3.28 -10.82 1.03
CA HIS A 83 3.98 -11.48 -0.08
C HIS A 83 3.57 -10.90 -1.43
N THR A 84 2.27 -10.69 -1.64
CA THR A 84 1.76 -10.17 -2.91
C THR A 84 1.22 -8.75 -2.81
N MET A 85 1.18 -8.17 -1.62
CA MET A 85 0.72 -6.79 -1.42
C MET A 85 1.73 -6.04 -0.56
N PRO A 86 2.80 -5.52 -1.19
CA PRO A 86 3.78 -4.73 -0.45
C PRO A 86 3.15 -3.49 0.18
N VAL A 87 3.61 -3.14 1.37
CA VAL A 87 3.09 -1.99 2.12
C VAL A 87 4.14 -0.88 2.17
N ILE A 88 3.73 0.33 1.79
CA ILE A 88 4.53 1.54 1.94
C ILE A 88 3.81 2.40 2.98
N PHE A 89 4.46 2.65 4.11
CA PHE A 89 3.86 3.50 5.14
C PHE A 89 3.98 4.97 4.78
N LEU A 90 2.92 5.72 5.07
CA LEU A 90 2.92 7.16 4.99
C LEU A 90 3.02 7.66 6.43
N THR A 91 4.01 8.48 6.73
CA THR A 91 4.28 8.84 8.12
C THR A 91 4.56 10.31 8.32
N GLY A 92 4.10 10.85 9.44
CA GLY A 92 4.57 12.15 9.89
C GLY A 92 5.95 11.99 10.53
N HIS A 93 6.60 13.14 10.79
CA HIS A 93 7.97 13.13 11.31
C HIS A 93 8.10 12.36 12.62
N ALA A 94 7.14 12.50 13.52
CA ALA A 94 7.20 11.86 14.82
C ALA A 94 7.11 10.34 14.76
N ASP A 95 6.54 9.79 13.70
CA ASP A 95 6.32 8.36 13.56
C ASP A 95 7.34 7.66 12.67
N VAL A 96 8.39 8.36 12.22
CA VAL A 96 9.44 7.76 11.39
C VAL A 96 10.10 6.56 12.09
N PRO A 97 10.44 6.61 13.39
CA PRO A 97 11.01 5.42 14.03
C PRO A 97 10.08 4.19 13.97
N THR A 98 8.77 4.39 14.11
CA THR A 98 7.79 3.32 14.00
C THR A 98 7.77 2.74 12.59
N ALA A 99 7.82 3.61 11.58
CA ALA A 99 7.83 3.18 10.18
C ALA A 99 9.12 2.42 9.85
N VAL A 100 10.27 2.88 10.35
CA VAL A 100 11.54 2.19 10.15
C VAL A 100 11.48 0.79 10.74
N ASP A 101 10.91 0.65 11.94
CA ASP A 101 10.74 -0.65 12.56
C ASP A 101 9.85 -1.57 11.72
N ALA A 102 8.76 -1.02 11.16
CA ALA A 102 7.87 -1.79 10.30
C ALA A 102 8.59 -2.31 9.04
N VAL A 103 9.47 -1.49 8.45
CA VAL A 103 10.26 -1.93 7.30
C VAL A 103 11.14 -3.14 7.69
N LYS A 104 11.73 -3.11 8.88
CA LYS A 104 12.52 -4.24 9.38
C LYS A 104 11.66 -5.50 9.54
N ARG A 105 10.36 -5.34 9.77
CA ARG A 105 9.44 -6.45 9.95
C ARG A 105 8.72 -6.86 8.66
N GLY A 106 9.07 -6.27 7.53
CA GLY A 106 8.57 -6.72 6.24
C GLY A 106 7.82 -5.69 5.41
N ALA A 107 7.61 -4.47 5.91
CA ALA A 107 7.06 -3.41 5.06
C ALA A 107 8.03 -3.12 3.92
N PHE A 108 7.51 -2.73 2.77
CA PHE A 108 8.34 -2.46 1.60
C PHE A 108 9.20 -1.22 1.80
N ASP A 109 8.58 -0.15 2.30
CA ASP A 109 9.28 1.11 2.54
C ASP A 109 8.37 2.04 3.33
N PHE A 110 8.83 3.26 3.57
CA PHE A 110 8.01 4.33 4.14
C PHE A 110 8.34 5.63 3.41
N CYS A 111 7.39 6.58 3.45
CA CYS A 111 7.59 7.93 2.93
C CYS A 111 7.12 8.91 3.99
N GLU A 112 7.96 9.88 4.33
CA GLU A 112 7.63 10.91 5.30
C GLU A 112 6.85 12.04 4.63
N LYS A 113 5.78 12.48 5.26
CA LYS A 113 4.97 13.62 4.80
C LYS A 113 5.64 14.92 5.19
N PRO A 114 5.69 15.94 4.34
CA PRO A 114 5.26 15.93 2.93
C PRO A 114 6.27 15.18 2.06
N PHE A 115 5.78 14.38 1.14
CA PHE A 115 6.66 13.56 0.30
C PHE A 115 6.82 14.14 -1.10
N SER A 116 7.94 13.81 -1.73
CA SER A 116 8.17 14.10 -3.13
C SER A 116 7.30 13.19 -3.99
N ASP A 117 6.54 13.76 -4.92
CA ASP A 117 5.68 13.00 -5.81
C ASP A 117 6.48 11.97 -6.61
N ASN A 118 7.59 12.40 -7.19
CA ASN A 118 8.41 11.51 -8.01
C ASN A 118 9.02 10.37 -7.19
N ALA A 119 9.52 10.67 -5.99
CA ALA A 119 10.11 9.65 -5.15
C ALA A 119 9.06 8.63 -4.70
N LEU A 120 7.86 9.09 -4.36
CA LEU A 120 6.79 8.19 -3.94
C LEU A 120 6.34 7.30 -5.10
N VAL A 121 6.13 7.87 -6.28
CA VAL A 121 5.71 7.09 -7.46
C VAL A 121 6.76 6.05 -7.82
N ASP A 122 8.04 6.42 -7.73
CA ASP A 122 9.11 5.47 -7.99
C ASP A 122 9.04 4.26 -7.06
N ARG A 123 8.80 4.50 -5.77
CA ARG A 123 8.66 3.39 -4.81
C ARG A 123 7.41 2.55 -5.08
N ILE A 124 6.32 3.21 -5.45
CA ILE A 124 5.08 2.50 -5.79
C ILE A 124 5.31 1.58 -6.98
N GLU A 125 5.98 2.06 -8.02
CA GLU A 125 6.25 1.27 -9.21
C GLU A 125 7.12 0.06 -8.87
N GLN A 126 8.11 0.23 -8.00
CA GLN A 126 8.94 -0.88 -7.55
C GLN A 126 8.12 -1.90 -6.75
N ALA A 127 7.22 -1.43 -5.90
CA ALA A 127 6.35 -2.32 -5.13
C ALA A 127 5.41 -3.11 -6.03
N LEU A 128 4.83 -2.45 -7.02
CA LEU A 128 3.94 -3.13 -7.98
C LEU A 128 4.71 -4.18 -8.79
N ALA A 129 5.95 -3.88 -9.18
CA ALA A 129 6.78 -4.85 -9.89
C ALA A 129 7.04 -6.08 -9.03
N GLN A 130 7.35 -5.89 -7.76
CA GLN A 130 7.56 -7.01 -6.84
C GLN A 130 6.29 -7.85 -6.70
N SER A 131 5.13 -7.18 -6.55
CA SER A 131 3.85 -7.87 -6.45
C SER A 131 3.60 -8.74 -7.69
N GLY A 132 3.85 -8.18 -8.88
CA GLY A 132 3.65 -8.91 -10.13
C GLY A 132 4.55 -10.12 -10.25
N GLU A 133 5.82 -9.99 -9.86
CA GLU A 133 6.77 -11.10 -9.90
C GLU A 133 6.32 -12.23 -8.97
N ARG A 134 5.89 -11.89 -7.76
CA ARG A 134 5.46 -12.89 -6.79
C ARG A 134 4.17 -13.57 -7.19
N LEU A 135 3.23 -12.84 -7.79
CA LEU A 135 2.02 -13.43 -8.33
C LEU A 135 2.33 -14.41 -9.47
N ALA A 136 3.28 -14.05 -10.34
CA ALA A 136 3.70 -14.93 -11.42
C ALA A 136 4.32 -16.22 -10.87
N GLU A 137 5.15 -16.11 -9.85
CA GLU A 137 5.73 -17.28 -9.20
C GLU A 137 4.67 -18.21 -8.63
N LEU A 138 3.65 -17.65 -8.01
CA LEU A 138 2.56 -18.46 -7.46
C LEU A 138 1.79 -19.18 -8.56
N ARG A 139 1.57 -18.55 -9.71
CA ARG A 139 0.91 -19.18 -10.84
C ARG A 139 1.73 -20.35 -11.40
N GLU A 140 3.05 -20.20 -11.43
CA GLU A 140 3.94 -21.24 -11.93
C GLU A 140 3.95 -22.48 -11.03
N ARG A 141 3.64 -22.31 -9.73
CA ARG A 141 3.61 -23.40 -8.77
C ARG A 141 2.30 -24.17 -8.73
N SER A 142 1.26 -23.60 -9.30
CA SER A 142 -0.07 -24.20 -9.22
C SER A 142 -0.43 -25.11 -10.41
#